data_4c318746a914641a6e8a2ab09302a64a
#
_entry.id   4c318746a914641a6e8a2ab09302a64a
#
_cell.length_a   1.000
_cell.length_b   1.000
_cell.length_c   1.000
_cell.angle_alpha   90.00
_cell.angle_beta   90.00
_cell.angle_gamma   90.00
#
_symmetry.space_group_name_H-M   'P 1'
#
loop_
_entity.id
_entity.type
_entity.pdbx_description
1 polymer ?
#
loop_
_entity_poly.entity_id
_entity_poly.type
_entity_poly.pdbx_seq_one_letter_code
_entity_poly.pdbx_strand_id
1 'polypeptide(L)'
;ARDILTTFARYVHHGMVPNMFPDEGTDPLYNTADASMWYFYAVGKYLDYTGTPEDYAFVQETIYPKLKEIIAAYEHGTDFSIYMEEDGLIHAGSGLDQVTWMDVRVGDWVATPRHGKPVEINALWYHALCLMEEWATRFGEDGSHYAALAAHAKESFAKEFWNEKDGCLYDVVDGLEGDASLRPNQIYAVSLPHRMLDADKEKKIVDKVYEKLYAKTGLRSLSPDDKEYHPTYEGCLDKRDHAYHQGTSWGFLLGGFLTAYV
;
A
#
# COMPACT_ATOMS: atom_id res chain seq x y z
N ALA A 1 -17.63 -7.70 -11.26
CA ALA A 1 -16.19 -7.62 -10.99
C ALA A 1 -15.39 -7.43 -12.30
N ARG A 2 -15.56 -8.32 -13.32
CA ARG A 2 -14.78 -8.25 -14.58
C ARG A 2 -14.84 -6.88 -15.24
N ASP A 3 -16.01 -6.25 -15.36
CA ASP A 3 -16.15 -4.93 -16.01
C ASP A 3 -15.35 -3.85 -15.27
N ILE A 4 -15.35 -3.89 -13.93
CA ILE A 4 -14.60 -2.96 -13.11
C ILE A 4 -13.09 -3.18 -13.33
N LEU A 5 -12.61 -4.41 -13.22
CA LEU A 5 -11.19 -4.74 -13.45
C LEU A 5 -10.75 -4.35 -14.87
N THR A 6 -11.57 -4.62 -15.88
CA THR A 6 -11.31 -4.21 -17.28
C THR A 6 -11.25 -2.70 -17.42
N THR A 7 -12.14 -1.96 -16.75
CA THR A 7 -12.13 -0.49 -16.78
C THR A 7 -10.81 0.04 -16.23
N PHE A 8 -10.40 -0.40 -15.05
CA PHE A 8 -9.11 0.03 -14.49
C PHE A 8 -7.91 -0.36 -15.38
N ALA A 9 -7.91 -1.58 -15.96
CA ALA A 9 -6.87 -2.00 -16.89
C ALA A 9 -6.73 -1.08 -18.12
N ARG A 10 -7.85 -0.59 -18.65
CA ARG A 10 -7.86 0.34 -19.80
C ARG A 10 -7.29 1.71 -19.48
N TYR A 11 -7.39 2.12 -18.24
CA TYR A 11 -6.90 3.41 -17.75
C TYR A 11 -5.49 3.33 -17.13
N VAL A 12 -4.81 2.19 -17.19
CA VAL A 12 -3.38 2.14 -16.82
C VAL A 12 -2.58 3.07 -17.72
N HIS A 13 -1.91 4.03 -17.10
CA HIS A 13 -1.13 5.06 -17.78
C HIS A 13 0.22 5.22 -17.08
N HIS A 14 1.32 5.13 -17.81
CA HIS A 14 2.68 5.11 -17.27
C HIS A 14 2.88 4.09 -16.14
N GLY A 15 2.19 2.94 -16.19
CA GLY A 15 2.21 1.94 -15.14
C GLY A 15 1.44 2.31 -13.87
N MET A 16 0.67 3.38 -13.88
CA MET A 16 -0.17 3.77 -12.76
C MET A 16 -1.65 3.47 -13.04
N VAL A 17 -2.34 2.99 -12.02
CA VAL A 17 -3.78 2.85 -11.99
C VAL A 17 -4.39 4.14 -11.43
N PRO A 18 -5.48 4.69 -12.01
CA PRO A 18 -6.08 5.91 -11.48
C PRO A 18 -6.61 5.69 -10.06
N ASN A 19 -6.34 6.65 -9.19
CA ASN A 19 -6.88 6.66 -7.84
C ASN A 19 -8.24 7.37 -7.73
N MET A 20 -8.64 8.13 -8.75
CA MET A 20 -9.94 8.78 -8.81
C MET A 20 -10.42 8.94 -10.25
N PHE A 21 -11.73 8.68 -10.47
CA PHE A 21 -12.47 9.09 -11.65
C PHE A 21 -13.38 10.25 -11.24
N PRO A 22 -13.14 11.48 -11.74
CA PRO A 22 -14.02 12.61 -11.44
C PRO A 22 -15.43 12.40 -11.97
N ASP A 23 -16.44 12.90 -11.26
CA ASP A 23 -17.87 12.78 -11.63
C ASP A 23 -18.21 13.58 -12.89
N GLU A 24 -17.48 14.65 -13.18
CA GLU A 24 -17.70 15.53 -14.34
C GLU A 24 -16.50 15.46 -15.29
N GLY A 25 -16.61 14.70 -16.36
CA GLY A 25 -15.93 14.75 -17.66
C GLY A 25 -14.46 15.18 -17.75
N THR A 26 -13.69 15.02 -16.68
CA THR A 26 -12.25 15.30 -16.64
C THR A 26 -11.45 14.01 -16.68
N ASP A 27 -10.16 14.11 -17.01
CA ASP A 27 -9.28 12.96 -17.02
C ASP A 27 -9.12 12.35 -15.61
N PRO A 28 -8.94 11.03 -15.50
CA PRO A 28 -8.65 10.36 -14.24
C PRO A 28 -7.40 10.92 -13.55
N LEU A 29 -7.35 10.85 -12.23
CA LEU A 29 -6.19 11.28 -11.46
C LEU A 29 -5.26 10.10 -11.14
N TYR A 30 -3.95 10.34 -11.20
CA TYR A 30 -2.89 9.34 -11.06
C TYR A 30 -1.79 9.84 -10.12
N ASN A 31 -2.12 10.10 -8.88
CA ASN A 31 -1.12 10.67 -7.97
C ASN A 31 -0.70 9.75 -6.81
N THR A 32 -1.22 8.51 -6.74
CA THR A 32 -0.89 7.62 -5.62
C THR A 32 -0.20 6.33 -6.06
N ALA A 33 0.76 5.87 -5.24
CA ALA A 33 1.45 4.61 -5.45
C ALA A 33 0.58 3.39 -5.04
N ASP A 34 -0.35 3.56 -4.13
CA ASP A 34 -1.17 2.49 -3.57
C ASP A 34 -2.23 1.96 -4.54
N ALA A 35 -2.84 2.81 -5.37
CA ALA A 35 -3.90 2.41 -6.29
C ALA A 35 -3.46 1.26 -7.23
N SER A 36 -2.26 1.37 -7.80
CA SER A 36 -1.67 0.32 -8.65
C SER A 36 -1.47 -0.98 -7.87
N MET A 37 -0.99 -0.89 -6.65
CA MET A 37 -0.73 -2.07 -5.81
C MET A 37 -2.03 -2.72 -5.33
N TRP A 38 -3.04 -1.94 -4.96
CA TRP A 38 -4.38 -2.46 -4.63
C TRP A 38 -5.05 -3.15 -5.82
N TYR A 39 -4.70 -2.79 -7.03
CA TYR A 39 -5.23 -3.46 -8.22
C TYR A 39 -4.79 -4.92 -8.29
N PHE A 40 -3.53 -5.23 -7.96
CA PHE A 40 -3.06 -6.64 -7.84
C PHE A 40 -3.86 -7.40 -6.79
N TYR A 41 -4.04 -6.81 -5.61
CA TYR A 41 -4.84 -7.41 -4.55
C TYR A 41 -6.29 -7.69 -5.01
N ALA A 42 -6.91 -6.73 -5.70
CA ALA A 42 -8.27 -6.89 -6.21
C ALA A 42 -8.38 -8.02 -7.25
N VAL A 43 -7.40 -8.15 -8.15
CA VAL A 43 -7.33 -9.25 -9.13
C VAL A 43 -7.13 -10.58 -8.42
N GLY A 44 -6.23 -10.64 -7.42
CA GLY A 44 -6.03 -11.83 -6.59
C GLY A 44 -7.33 -12.25 -5.89
N LYS A 45 -8.00 -11.31 -5.23
CA LYS A 45 -9.30 -11.59 -4.57
C LYS A 45 -10.39 -12.00 -5.56
N TYR A 46 -10.42 -11.42 -6.75
CA TYR A 46 -11.34 -11.88 -7.78
C TYR A 46 -11.13 -13.37 -8.10
N LEU A 47 -9.88 -13.78 -8.30
CA LEU A 47 -9.55 -15.20 -8.58
C LEU A 47 -9.77 -16.11 -7.37
N ASP A 48 -9.52 -15.64 -6.14
CA ASP A 48 -9.80 -16.39 -4.91
C ASP A 48 -11.29 -16.75 -4.78
N TYR A 49 -12.18 -15.83 -5.18
CA TYR A 49 -13.64 -16.02 -5.06
C TYR A 49 -14.28 -16.70 -6.25
N THR A 50 -13.71 -16.62 -7.43
CA THR A 50 -14.30 -17.19 -8.65
C THR A 50 -13.53 -18.43 -9.16
N GLY A 51 -12.25 -18.29 -9.43
CA GLY A 51 -11.28 -19.38 -9.67
C GLY A 51 -11.57 -20.36 -10.79
N THR A 52 -12.50 -20.05 -11.70
CA THR A 52 -12.80 -20.92 -12.82
C THR A 52 -11.74 -20.83 -13.93
N PRO A 53 -11.59 -21.82 -14.81
CA PRO A 53 -10.69 -21.71 -15.97
C PRO A 53 -10.96 -20.47 -16.83
N GLU A 54 -12.22 -20.08 -16.98
CA GLU A 54 -12.65 -18.90 -17.72
C GLU A 54 -12.25 -17.58 -17.04
N ASP A 55 -12.19 -17.57 -15.69
CA ASP A 55 -11.71 -16.41 -14.93
C ASP A 55 -10.20 -16.25 -15.07
N TYR A 56 -9.46 -17.34 -15.01
CA TYR A 56 -8.02 -17.31 -15.27
C TYR A 56 -7.69 -16.92 -16.70
N ALA A 57 -8.43 -17.43 -17.71
CA ALA A 57 -8.27 -17.02 -19.10
C ALA A 57 -8.54 -15.52 -19.29
N PHE A 58 -9.60 -15.00 -18.68
CA PHE A 58 -9.91 -13.57 -18.68
C PHE A 58 -8.76 -12.75 -18.08
N VAL A 59 -8.23 -13.16 -16.92
CA VAL A 59 -7.11 -12.45 -16.30
C VAL A 59 -5.88 -12.52 -17.18
N GLN A 60 -5.53 -13.70 -17.70
CA GLN A 60 -4.36 -13.89 -18.58
C GLN A 60 -4.41 -13.01 -19.83
N GLU A 61 -5.56 -12.95 -20.50
CA GLU A 61 -5.70 -12.26 -21.78
C GLU A 61 -5.89 -10.74 -21.63
N THR A 62 -6.64 -10.32 -20.60
CA THR A 62 -7.09 -8.92 -20.48
C THR A 62 -6.34 -8.12 -19.43
N ILE A 63 -6.00 -8.72 -18.29
CA ILE A 63 -5.49 -8.01 -17.11
C ILE A 63 -3.98 -8.16 -16.98
N TYR A 64 -3.46 -9.38 -17.09
CA TYR A 64 -2.06 -9.70 -16.84
C TYR A 64 -1.05 -8.89 -17.68
N PRO A 65 -1.29 -8.57 -18.99
CA PRO A 65 -0.41 -7.67 -19.73
C PRO A 65 -0.25 -6.29 -19.07
N LYS A 66 -1.34 -5.77 -18.45
CA LYS A 66 -1.31 -4.50 -17.73
C LYS A 66 -0.61 -4.59 -16.39
N LEU A 67 -0.73 -5.72 -15.70
CA LEU A 67 0.01 -5.97 -14.47
C LEU A 67 1.52 -6.02 -14.74
N LYS A 68 1.96 -6.61 -15.85
CA LYS A 68 3.37 -6.58 -16.29
C LYS A 68 3.84 -5.15 -16.56
N GLU A 69 3.02 -4.30 -17.20
CA GLU A 69 3.31 -2.88 -17.44
C GLU A 69 3.50 -2.12 -16.12
N ILE A 70 2.65 -2.38 -15.13
CA ILE A 70 2.73 -1.75 -13.80
C ILE A 70 4.04 -2.15 -13.09
N ILE A 71 4.36 -3.46 -13.02
CA ILE A 71 5.60 -3.92 -12.39
C ILE A 71 6.82 -3.28 -13.05
N ALA A 72 6.90 -3.30 -14.39
CA ALA A 72 8.02 -2.71 -15.10
C ALA A 72 8.17 -1.20 -14.84
N ALA A 73 7.06 -0.47 -14.75
CA ALA A 73 7.08 0.97 -14.44
C ALA A 73 7.56 1.24 -13.00
N TYR A 74 7.13 0.46 -12.02
CA TYR A 74 7.61 0.60 -10.64
C TYR A 74 9.07 0.20 -10.48
N GLU A 75 9.52 -0.82 -11.21
CA GLU A 75 10.91 -1.26 -11.22
C GLU A 75 11.85 -0.21 -11.83
N HIS A 76 11.45 0.43 -12.94
CA HIS A 76 12.31 1.36 -13.70
C HIS A 76 12.06 2.84 -13.38
N GLY A 77 11.00 3.16 -12.69
CA GLY A 77 10.57 4.51 -12.36
C GLY A 77 9.39 5.00 -13.20
N THR A 78 8.46 5.69 -12.53
CA THR A 78 7.29 6.32 -13.11
C THR A 78 7.06 7.71 -12.50
N ASP A 79 5.89 8.30 -12.73
CA ASP A 79 5.54 9.62 -12.22
C ASP A 79 5.61 9.69 -10.68
N PHE A 80 5.66 10.90 -10.12
CA PHE A 80 5.69 11.18 -8.66
C PHE A 80 6.85 10.55 -7.89
N SER A 81 8.01 10.41 -8.53
CA SER A 81 9.19 9.78 -7.93
C SER A 81 8.88 8.38 -7.37
N ILE A 82 8.05 7.61 -8.08
CA ILE A 82 7.76 6.22 -7.71
C ILE A 82 8.71 5.32 -8.49
N TYR A 83 9.58 4.60 -7.80
CA TYR A 83 10.56 3.69 -8.39
C TYR A 83 11.08 2.69 -7.36
N MET A 84 11.63 1.58 -7.83
CA MET A 84 12.33 0.61 -6.99
C MET A 84 13.77 1.07 -6.76
N GLU A 85 14.20 1.10 -5.50
CA GLU A 85 15.60 1.32 -5.14
C GLU A 85 16.44 0.04 -5.26
N GLU A 86 17.77 0.18 -5.10
CA GLU A 86 18.72 -0.94 -5.21
C GLU A 86 18.44 -2.08 -4.21
N ASP A 87 17.77 -1.79 -3.11
CA ASP A 87 17.35 -2.76 -2.09
C ASP A 87 16.07 -3.52 -2.45
N GLY A 88 15.47 -3.25 -3.61
CA GLY A 88 14.24 -3.89 -4.07
C GLY A 88 12.95 -3.31 -3.49
N LEU A 89 13.03 -2.25 -2.68
CA LEU A 89 11.88 -1.58 -2.09
C LEU A 89 11.44 -0.37 -2.92
N ILE A 90 10.16 -0.03 -2.85
CA ILE A 90 9.58 1.09 -3.57
C ILE A 90 9.75 2.38 -2.79
N HIS A 91 10.46 3.33 -3.40
CA HIS A 91 10.42 4.74 -3.04
C HIS A 91 9.22 5.42 -3.71
N ALA A 92 8.57 6.35 -3.03
CA ALA A 92 7.47 7.12 -3.57
C ALA A 92 7.46 8.55 -3.02
N GLY A 93 7.23 9.52 -3.90
CA GLY A 93 6.98 10.92 -3.56
C GLY A 93 8.21 11.78 -3.36
N SER A 94 8.01 13.05 -3.61
CA SER A 94 8.97 14.13 -3.35
C SER A 94 8.25 15.47 -3.24
N GLY A 95 8.86 16.46 -2.60
CA GLY A 95 8.33 17.82 -2.56
C GLY A 95 6.93 17.93 -1.96
N LEU A 96 5.93 18.18 -2.80
CA LEU A 96 4.52 18.34 -2.40
C LEU A 96 3.63 17.17 -2.84
N ASP A 97 4.22 16.05 -3.27
CA ASP A 97 3.47 14.89 -3.70
C ASP A 97 2.68 14.24 -2.54
N GLN A 98 1.48 13.72 -2.84
CA GLN A 98 0.68 12.92 -1.93
C GLN A 98 0.47 11.55 -2.57
N VAL A 99 1.36 10.62 -2.25
CA VAL A 99 1.48 9.33 -2.95
C VAL A 99 0.84 8.16 -2.23
N THR A 100 0.23 8.40 -1.06
CA THR A 100 -0.46 7.37 -0.27
C THR A 100 -1.88 7.84 0.08
N TRP A 101 -2.66 6.99 0.74
CA TRP A 101 -4.00 7.33 1.23
C TRP A 101 -4.02 8.48 2.26
N MET A 102 -2.85 8.79 2.87
CA MET A 102 -2.69 9.96 3.75
C MET A 102 -2.28 11.18 2.92
N ASP A 103 -3.23 11.75 2.18
CA ASP A 103 -3.02 12.62 1.02
C ASP A 103 -3.45 14.08 1.21
N VAL A 104 -3.67 14.54 2.44
CA VAL A 104 -4.07 15.93 2.69
C VAL A 104 -2.97 16.91 2.32
N ARG A 105 -3.30 17.80 1.41
CA ARG A 105 -2.48 18.95 1.01
C ARG A 105 -3.31 20.22 0.99
N VAL A 106 -2.75 21.30 1.53
CA VAL A 106 -3.34 22.64 1.52
C VAL A 106 -2.31 23.63 0.96
N GLY A 107 -2.48 24.05 -0.28
CA GLY A 107 -1.50 24.91 -0.94
C GLY A 107 -0.11 24.29 -1.00
N ASP A 108 0.87 24.91 -0.35
CA ASP A 108 2.25 24.45 -0.29
C ASP A 108 2.58 23.67 1.00
N TRP A 109 1.56 23.15 1.67
CA TRP A 109 1.70 22.36 2.88
C TRP A 109 1.08 20.97 2.71
N VAL A 110 1.85 19.92 3.00
CA VAL A 110 1.42 18.52 3.05
C VAL A 110 1.29 18.12 4.52
N ALA A 111 0.08 17.74 4.93
CA ALA A 111 -0.21 17.46 6.34
C ALA A 111 0.54 16.25 6.89
N THR A 112 0.71 15.24 6.05
CA THR A 112 1.33 13.97 6.43
C THR A 112 2.27 13.53 5.30
N PRO A 113 3.43 14.20 5.14
CA PRO A 113 4.40 13.81 4.11
C PRO A 113 4.94 12.43 4.45
N ARG A 114 4.78 11.48 3.53
CA ARG A 114 5.23 10.10 3.66
C ARG A 114 6.09 9.72 2.45
N HIS A 115 7.05 10.60 2.14
CA HIS A 115 8.02 10.41 1.06
C HIS A 115 9.13 9.44 1.51
N GLY A 116 9.68 8.70 0.56
CA GLY A 116 10.60 7.60 0.83
C GLY A 116 9.92 6.26 0.60
N LYS A 117 10.10 5.31 1.48
CA LYS A 117 9.55 3.95 1.41
C LYS A 117 8.38 3.80 2.40
N PRO A 118 7.11 4.02 2.02
CA PRO A 118 5.98 3.79 2.91
C PRO A 118 5.77 2.30 3.18
N VAL A 119 5.45 1.94 4.42
CA VAL A 119 5.39 0.55 4.87
C VAL A 119 4.32 -0.27 4.16
N GLU A 120 3.11 0.27 3.98
CA GLU A 120 2.02 -0.42 3.28
C GLU A 120 2.27 -0.58 1.80
N ILE A 121 2.90 0.42 1.15
CA ILE A 121 3.27 0.35 -0.27
C ILE A 121 4.25 -0.81 -0.49
N ASN A 122 5.23 -0.95 0.39
CA ASN A 122 6.23 -2.02 0.28
C ASN A 122 5.67 -3.41 0.66
N ALA A 123 4.70 -3.47 1.58
CA ALA A 123 3.96 -4.70 1.84
C ALA A 123 3.12 -5.14 0.63
N LEU A 124 2.42 -4.20 0.00
CA LEU A 124 1.63 -4.43 -1.21
C LEU A 124 2.52 -4.78 -2.42
N TRP A 125 3.68 -4.12 -2.56
CA TRP A 125 4.66 -4.43 -3.61
C TRP A 125 5.14 -5.87 -3.53
N TYR A 126 5.57 -6.32 -2.34
CA TYR A 126 5.94 -7.71 -2.13
C TYR A 126 4.81 -8.67 -2.49
N HIS A 127 3.58 -8.37 -2.05
CA HIS A 127 2.40 -9.17 -2.38
C HIS A 127 2.14 -9.22 -3.89
N ALA A 128 2.26 -8.10 -4.59
CA ALA A 128 2.10 -8.02 -6.05
C ALA A 128 3.14 -8.89 -6.78
N LEU A 129 4.41 -8.87 -6.35
CA LEU A 129 5.46 -9.70 -6.92
C LEU A 129 5.20 -11.19 -6.73
N CYS A 130 4.74 -11.61 -5.54
CA CYS A 130 4.36 -13.00 -5.30
C CYS A 130 3.19 -13.44 -6.18
N LEU A 131 2.15 -12.60 -6.34
CA LEU A 131 1.05 -12.89 -7.25
C LEU A 131 1.53 -13.01 -8.72
N MET A 132 2.44 -12.14 -9.14
CA MET A 132 3.00 -12.20 -10.50
C MET A 132 3.81 -13.47 -10.74
N GLU A 133 4.58 -13.95 -9.77
CA GLU A 133 5.26 -15.25 -9.85
C GLU A 133 4.26 -16.41 -10.01
N GLU A 134 3.23 -16.45 -9.14
CA GLU A 134 2.18 -17.47 -9.18
C GLU A 134 1.44 -17.47 -10.52
N TRP A 135 1.05 -16.31 -11.02
CA TRP A 135 0.34 -16.18 -12.28
C TRP A 135 1.22 -16.48 -13.49
N ALA A 136 2.49 -16.02 -13.50
CA ALA A 136 3.44 -16.39 -14.56
C ALA A 136 3.56 -17.92 -14.67
N THR A 137 3.81 -18.60 -13.55
CA THR A 137 3.88 -20.06 -13.49
C THR A 137 2.61 -20.71 -13.98
N ARG A 138 1.45 -20.25 -13.55
CA ARG A 138 0.15 -20.78 -13.96
C ARG A 138 -0.14 -20.60 -15.44
N PHE A 139 0.31 -19.49 -16.03
CA PHE A 139 0.13 -19.16 -17.44
C PHE A 139 1.22 -19.75 -18.35
N GLY A 140 2.17 -20.49 -17.78
CA GLY A 140 3.25 -21.13 -18.51
C GLY A 140 4.38 -20.17 -18.91
N GLU A 141 4.51 -19.04 -18.22
CA GLU A 141 5.62 -18.10 -18.36
C GLU A 141 6.67 -18.32 -17.25
N ASP A 142 7.88 -17.80 -17.44
CA ASP A 142 8.93 -17.82 -16.43
C ASP A 142 8.68 -16.72 -15.37
N GLY A 143 8.39 -17.12 -14.13
CA GLY A 143 8.18 -16.26 -12.98
C GLY A 143 9.44 -15.93 -12.17
N SER A 144 10.61 -16.42 -12.57
CA SER A 144 11.85 -16.33 -11.79
C SER A 144 12.29 -14.89 -11.51
N HIS A 145 12.02 -13.96 -12.42
CA HIS A 145 12.27 -12.54 -12.21
C HIS A 145 11.46 -11.99 -11.03
N TYR A 146 10.16 -12.25 -10.99
CA TYR A 146 9.29 -11.80 -9.89
C TYR A 146 9.66 -12.47 -8.56
N ALA A 147 10.00 -13.75 -8.58
CA ALA A 147 10.47 -14.48 -7.40
C ALA A 147 11.75 -13.86 -6.82
N ALA A 148 12.71 -13.49 -7.67
CA ALA A 148 13.96 -12.85 -7.26
C ALA A 148 13.70 -11.47 -6.63
N LEU A 149 12.86 -10.64 -7.26
CA LEU A 149 12.46 -9.34 -6.72
C LEU A 149 11.72 -9.49 -5.38
N ALA A 150 10.78 -10.43 -5.28
CA ALA A 150 10.04 -10.69 -4.05
C ALA A 150 10.98 -11.13 -2.90
N ALA A 151 11.93 -12.03 -3.17
CA ALA A 151 12.90 -12.45 -2.17
C ALA A 151 13.77 -11.29 -1.68
N HIS A 152 14.24 -10.45 -2.60
CA HIS A 152 15.05 -9.27 -2.28
C HIS A 152 14.25 -8.24 -1.46
N ALA A 153 13.04 -7.88 -1.92
CA ALA A 153 12.17 -6.96 -1.19
C ALA A 153 11.85 -7.45 0.23
N LYS A 154 11.58 -8.75 0.40
CA LYS A 154 11.31 -9.35 1.71
C LYS A 154 12.49 -9.25 2.67
N GLU A 155 13.71 -9.54 2.19
CA GLU A 155 14.93 -9.46 3.00
C GLU A 155 15.17 -8.01 3.46
N SER A 156 15.10 -7.05 2.53
CA SER A 156 15.29 -5.63 2.81
C SER A 156 14.21 -5.09 3.73
N PHE A 157 12.95 -5.44 3.51
CA PHE A 157 11.84 -5.02 4.35
C PHE A 157 12.02 -5.46 5.81
N ALA A 158 12.36 -6.71 6.03
CA ALA A 158 12.55 -7.24 7.38
C ALA A 158 13.71 -6.56 8.12
N LYS A 159 14.72 -6.10 7.39
CA LYS A 159 15.90 -5.42 7.94
C LYS A 159 15.65 -3.93 8.21
N GLU A 160 15.00 -3.22 7.26
CA GLU A 160 14.91 -1.76 7.31
C GLU A 160 13.70 -1.26 8.08
N PHE A 161 12.56 -1.96 7.98
CA PHE A 161 11.34 -1.50 8.63
C PHE A 161 11.18 -1.91 10.09
N TRP A 162 11.92 -2.92 10.57
CA TRP A 162 11.75 -3.37 11.95
C TRP A 162 12.39 -2.41 12.95
N ASN A 163 11.55 -1.71 13.74
CA ASN A 163 11.96 -0.87 14.84
C ASN A 163 12.05 -1.70 16.13
N GLU A 164 13.27 -2.16 16.45
CA GLU A 164 13.53 -3.02 17.62
C GLU A 164 13.18 -2.32 18.94
N LYS A 165 13.36 -1.00 19.01
CA LYS A 165 13.08 -0.21 20.21
C LYS A 165 11.59 -0.22 20.56
N ASP A 166 10.74 -0.07 19.56
CA ASP A 166 9.31 0.06 19.74
C ASP A 166 8.55 -1.24 19.50
N GLY A 167 9.20 -2.29 18.96
CA GLY A 167 8.62 -3.59 18.68
C GLY A 167 7.50 -3.55 17.64
N CYS A 168 7.66 -2.72 16.63
CA CYS A 168 6.73 -2.55 15.52
C CYS A 168 7.50 -2.07 14.27
N LEU A 169 6.80 -1.74 13.18
CA LEU A 169 7.44 -1.23 11.97
C LEU A 169 7.50 0.30 11.99
N TYR A 170 8.56 0.87 11.39
CA TYR A 170 8.55 2.25 10.96
C TYR A 170 7.44 2.49 9.93
N ASP A 171 6.80 3.66 9.97
CA ASP A 171 5.75 4.02 9.02
C ASP A 171 6.31 4.33 7.62
N VAL A 172 7.46 5.01 7.60
CA VAL A 172 8.24 5.30 6.39
C VAL A 172 9.72 5.13 6.71
N VAL A 173 10.49 4.63 5.75
CA VAL A 173 11.95 4.65 5.79
C VAL A 173 12.46 5.52 4.65
N ASP A 174 13.42 6.42 4.94
CA ASP A 174 14.10 7.24 3.95
C ASP A 174 15.61 7.26 4.24
N GLY A 175 16.39 6.60 3.40
CA GLY A 175 17.81 6.37 3.63
C GLY A 175 18.07 5.63 4.96
N LEU A 176 18.74 6.29 5.90
CA LEU A 176 19.04 5.74 7.23
C LEU A 176 18.03 6.15 8.31
N GLU A 177 17.03 6.94 7.95
CA GLU A 177 16.04 7.46 8.89
C GLU A 177 14.73 6.67 8.78
N GLY A 178 14.12 6.37 9.94
CA GLY A 178 12.82 5.73 10.03
C GLY A 178 11.84 6.60 10.80
N ASP A 179 10.65 6.84 10.22
CA ASP A 179 9.54 7.47 10.94
C ASP A 179 8.92 6.47 11.92
N ALA A 180 9.16 6.70 13.21
CA ALA A 180 8.67 5.86 14.30
C ALA A 180 7.23 6.22 14.74
N SER A 181 6.54 7.10 14.05
CA SER A 181 5.12 7.41 14.30
C SER A 181 4.29 6.12 14.24
N LEU A 182 3.59 5.82 15.33
CA LEU A 182 2.76 4.62 15.36
C LEU A 182 1.46 4.87 14.60
N ARG A 183 1.41 4.33 13.37
CA ARG A 183 0.31 4.43 12.42
C ARG A 183 -0.24 3.05 12.05
N PRO A 184 -1.47 2.96 11.54
CA PRO A 184 -2.12 1.69 11.22
C PRO A 184 -1.58 1.01 9.96
N ASN A 185 -0.81 1.70 9.12
CA ASN A 185 -0.34 1.24 7.81
C ASN A 185 0.41 -0.09 7.87
N GLN A 186 1.19 -0.31 8.93
CA GLN A 186 1.93 -1.54 9.17
C GLN A 186 1.07 -2.81 9.25
N ILE A 187 -0.25 -2.67 9.46
CA ILE A 187 -1.15 -3.82 9.54
C ILE A 187 -1.20 -4.60 8.21
N TYR A 188 -0.93 -3.94 7.09
CA TYR A 188 -0.91 -4.59 5.79
C TYR A 188 0.28 -5.53 5.61
N ALA A 189 1.39 -5.33 6.31
CA ALA A 189 2.50 -6.29 6.33
C ALA A 189 2.12 -7.63 7.00
N VAL A 190 1.02 -7.65 7.77
CA VAL A 190 0.51 -8.84 8.46
C VAL A 190 -0.75 -9.40 7.80
N SER A 191 -1.65 -8.53 7.30
CA SER A 191 -2.96 -8.94 6.79
C SER A 191 -2.96 -9.44 5.35
N LEU A 192 -1.94 -9.10 4.56
CA LEU A 192 -1.83 -9.59 3.18
C LEU A 192 -1.50 -11.09 3.15
N PRO A 193 -1.99 -11.83 2.14
CA PRO A 193 -1.81 -13.29 2.05
C PRO A 193 -0.35 -13.76 2.08
N HIS A 194 0.55 -12.99 1.45
CA HIS A 194 1.97 -13.33 1.41
C HIS A 194 2.70 -12.70 2.61
N ARG A 195 3.23 -13.56 3.47
CA ARG A 195 3.84 -13.14 4.74
C ARG A 195 5.28 -12.68 4.55
N MET A 196 5.62 -11.53 5.15
CA MET A 196 6.96 -10.93 5.09
C MET A 196 7.74 -11.13 6.38
N LEU A 197 7.07 -11.23 7.52
CA LEU A 197 7.65 -11.25 8.85
C LEU A 197 7.46 -12.63 9.51
N ASP A 198 8.21 -12.87 10.59
CA ASP A 198 7.96 -14.00 11.47
C ASP A 198 6.74 -13.77 12.37
N ALA A 199 6.15 -14.86 12.87
CA ALA A 199 4.92 -14.83 13.66
C ALA A 199 5.05 -14.00 14.96
N ASP A 200 6.23 -13.94 15.58
CA ASP A 200 6.43 -13.16 16.79
C ASP A 200 6.37 -11.66 16.52
N LYS A 201 6.97 -11.21 15.42
CA LYS A 201 6.88 -9.81 14.96
C LYS A 201 5.47 -9.45 14.54
N GLU A 202 4.81 -10.32 13.75
CA GLU A 202 3.42 -10.11 13.34
C GLU A 202 2.50 -9.94 14.55
N LYS A 203 2.64 -10.81 15.55
CA LYS A 203 1.87 -10.71 16.80
C LYS A 203 2.12 -9.38 17.54
N LYS A 204 3.37 -8.96 17.66
CA LYS A 204 3.71 -7.66 18.31
C LYS A 204 3.07 -6.48 17.59
N ILE A 205 3.07 -6.49 16.23
CA ILE A 205 2.41 -5.46 15.43
C ILE A 205 0.91 -5.42 15.73
N VAL A 206 0.24 -6.57 15.67
CA VAL A 206 -1.21 -6.68 15.90
C VAL A 206 -1.58 -6.21 17.31
N ASP A 207 -0.85 -6.68 18.32
CA ASP A 207 -1.06 -6.29 19.72
C ASP A 207 -0.92 -4.78 19.90
N LYS A 208 0.12 -4.18 19.30
CA LYS A 208 0.38 -2.73 19.38
C LYS A 208 -0.70 -1.91 18.67
N VAL A 209 -1.11 -2.31 17.47
CA VAL A 209 -2.20 -1.68 16.73
C VAL A 209 -3.52 -1.79 17.51
N TYR A 210 -3.81 -2.94 18.07
CA TYR A 210 -4.99 -3.12 18.93
C TYR A 210 -4.97 -2.20 20.14
N GLU A 211 -3.88 -2.19 20.88
CA GLU A 211 -3.76 -1.40 22.13
C GLU A 211 -3.87 0.11 21.87
N LYS A 212 -3.19 0.62 20.84
CA LYS A 212 -3.01 2.06 20.65
C LYS A 212 -3.94 2.68 19.61
N LEU A 213 -4.32 1.93 18.57
CA LEU A 213 -5.01 2.50 17.43
C LEU A 213 -6.48 2.05 17.30
N TYR A 214 -6.86 0.92 17.89
CA TYR A 214 -8.22 0.42 17.75
C TYR A 214 -9.24 1.33 18.46
N ALA A 215 -10.24 1.80 17.72
CA ALA A 215 -11.27 2.73 18.18
C ALA A 215 -12.70 2.21 17.95
N LYS A 216 -12.90 0.87 17.97
CA LYS A 216 -14.18 0.17 17.73
C LYS A 216 -14.76 0.35 16.33
N THR A 217 -14.84 1.58 15.82
CA THR A 217 -15.39 1.92 14.50
C THR A 217 -14.33 2.03 13.41
N GLY A 218 -13.05 1.90 13.76
CA GLY A 218 -11.92 2.04 12.86
C GLY A 218 -10.59 1.95 13.59
N LEU A 219 -9.51 2.21 12.87
CA LEU A 219 -8.19 2.45 13.45
C LEU A 219 -7.87 3.94 13.39
N ARG A 220 -7.30 4.48 14.48
CA ARG A 220 -6.75 5.83 14.49
C ARG A 220 -5.59 5.92 13.51
N SER A 221 -5.50 7.00 12.77
CA SER A 221 -4.41 7.25 11.81
C SER A 221 -3.08 7.59 12.46
N LEU A 222 -3.09 7.94 13.76
CA LEU A 222 -1.91 8.19 14.59
C LEU A 222 -2.22 7.79 16.05
N SER A 223 -1.20 7.31 16.76
CA SER A 223 -1.31 6.97 18.18
C SER A 223 -1.64 8.20 19.04
N PRO A 224 -2.52 8.06 20.04
CA PRO A 224 -2.75 9.12 21.03
C PRO A 224 -1.53 9.53 21.85
N ASP A 225 -0.48 8.72 21.86
CA ASP A 225 0.78 9.01 22.55
C ASP A 225 1.71 9.92 21.74
N ASP A 226 1.39 10.16 20.45
CA ASP A 226 2.19 11.01 19.57
C ASP A 226 1.91 12.51 19.85
N LYS A 227 2.96 13.32 19.77
CA LYS A 227 2.87 14.78 20.01
C LYS A 227 2.01 15.52 18.97
N GLU A 228 1.91 14.97 17.75
CA GLU A 228 1.11 15.52 16.66
C GLU A 228 -0.33 14.96 16.64
N TYR A 229 -0.73 14.19 17.68
CA TYR A 229 -2.06 13.61 17.74
C TYR A 229 -3.15 14.65 17.92
N HIS A 230 -4.16 14.61 17.06
CA HIS A 230 -5.37 15.44 17.13
C HIS A 230 -6.57 14.57 17.53
N PRO A 231 -7.14 14.77 18.75
CA PRO A 231 -8.21 13.90 19.26
C PRO A 231 -9.57 14.14 18.62
N THR A 232 -9.78 15.27 17.95
CA THR A 232 -11.07 15.68 17.36
C THR A 232 -10.91 16.14 15.91
N TYR A 233 -11.90 15.80 15.10
CA TYR A 233 -12.03 16.27 13.70
C TYR A 233 -13.17 17.28 13.65
N GLU A 234 -12.90 18.54 14.02
CA GLU A 234 -13.91 19.61 14.13
C GLU A 234 -13.33 21.00 13.87
N GLY A 235 -14.23 21.98 13.71
CA GLY A 235 -13.84 23.38 13.53
C GLY A 235 -13.73 23.79 12.05
N CYS A 236 -12.89 24.79 11.78
CA CYS A 236 -12.66 25.28 10.41
C CYS A 236 -11.87 24.25 9.57
N LEU A 237 -11.83 24.46 8.25
CA LEU A 237 -11.16 23.55 7.32
C LEU A 237 -9.72 23.28 7.71
N ASP A 238 -8.96 24.30 8.00
CA ASP A 238 -7.55 24.20 8.42
C ASP A 238 -7.36 23.24 9.63
N LYS A 239 -8.20 23.37 10.67
CA LYS A 239 -8.15 22.47 11.84
C LYS A 239 -8.50 21.02 11.49
N ARG A 240 -9.47 20.84 10.59
CA ARG A 240 -9.85 19.52 10.13
C ARG A 240 -8.77 18.87 9.28
N ASP A 241 -8.13 19.63 8.40
CA ASP A 241 -7.05 19.16 7.55
C ASP A 241 -5.83 18.70 8.39
N HIS A 242 -5.49 19.43 9.47
CA HIS A 242 -4.48 19.01 10.44
C HIS A 242 -4.83 17.70 11.16
N ALA A 243 -6.11 17.45 11.44
CA ALA A 243 -6.55 16.26 12.16
C ALA A 243 -6.80 15.05 11.26
N TYR A 244 -6.95 15.22 9.94
CA TYR A 244 -7.50 14.23 9.02
C TYR A 244 -6.74 12.90 9.05
N HIS A 245 -5.39 12.95 9.03
CA HIS A 245 -4.52 11.79 9.15
C HIS A 245 -3.62 11.83 10.42
N GLN A 246 -3.97 12.66 11.40
CA GLN A 246 -3.22 12.82 12.65
C GLN A 246 -4.07 12.41 13.88
N GLY A 247 -4.89 11.38 13.75
CA GLY A 247 -5.69 10.86 14.85
C GLY A 247 -7.08 10.40 14.47
N THR A 248 -7.67 10.94 13.41
CA THR A 248 -8.99 10.53 12.90
C THR A 248 -9.05 9.00 12.71
N SER A 249 -10.16 8.40 13.15
CA SER A 249 -10.40 6.96 13.04
C SER A 249 -11.00 6.62 11.67
N TRP A 250 -10.40 5.64 10.99
CA TRP A 250 -10.78 5.22 9.64
C TRP A 250 -11.32 3.80 9.62
N GLY A 251 -12.56 3.65 9.16
CA GLY A 251 -13.28 2.37 9.14
C GLY A 251 -12.75 1.38 8.10
N PHE A 252 -12.22 1.84 6.96
CA PHE A 252 -11.74 0.94 5.91
C PHE A 252 -10.55 0.06 6.36
N LEU A 253 -9.77 0.52 7.32
CA LEU A 253 -8.63 -0.22 7.89
C LEU A 253 -9.04 -1.44 8.70
N LEU A 254 -10.32 -1.51 9.15
CA LEU A 254 -10.82 -2.64 9.94
C LEU A 254 -10.73 -3.98 9.19
N GLY A 255 -10.90 -3.98 7.87
CA GLY A 255 -10.78 -5.21 7.08
C GLY A 255 -9.41 -5.85 7.22
N GLY A 256 -8.35 -5.07 6.99
CA GLY A 256 -6.97 -5.54 7.18
C GLY A 256 -6.68 -5.91 8.63
N PHE A 257 -7.10 -5.07 9.59
CA PHE A 257 -6.90 -5.34 11.01
C PHE A 257 -7.56 -6.65 11.46
N LEU A 258 -8.82 -6.89 11.11
CA LEU A 258 -9.53 -8.12 11.49
C LEU A 258 -8.88 -9.35 10.87
N THR A 259 -8.44 -9.26 9.61
CA THR A 259 -7.70 -10.36 8.94
C THR A 259 -6.39 -10.69 9.67
N ALA A 260 -5.68 -9.67 10.14
CA ALA A 260 -4.43 -9.86 10.88
C ALA A 260 -4.65 -10.36 12.31
N TYR A 261 -5.79 -10.01 12.94
CA TYR A 261 -6.10 -10.34 14.33
C TYR A 261 -6.57 -11.79 14.52
N VAL A 262 -7.22 -12.41 13.53
CA VAL A 262 -7.76 -13.78 13.56
C VAL A 262 -6.71 -14.80 13.15
#